data_443b54ecad1df167e58b094c386ee70e
#
_entry.id   443b54ecad1df167e58b094c386ee70e
#
_cell.length_a   1.000
_cell.length_b   1.000
_cell.length_c   1.000
_cell.angle_alpha   90.00
_cell.angle_beta   90.00
_cell.angle_gamma   90.00
#
_symmetry.space_group_name_H-M   'P 1'
#
loop_
_entity.id
_entity.type
_entity.pdbx_description
1 polymer ?
#
loop_
_entity_poly.entity_id
_entity_poly.type
_entity_poly.pdbx_seq_one_letter_code
_entity_poly.pdbx_strand_id
1 'polypeptide(L)'
;MAISERESQQIEKANASGNTPIVLIHGLWVLPSSWDNWVEYFEQEGYAGLTPDWPDDPETVEEARANPDVLAKKKLKQIADHTAEVIGGLDKKPAVMGHSTGGLLAQLIADRGLSDATVAIDPGPFRGVLPLPVSTLRVSAPVLRNPLNRGRAITLTLDQFNYGWGNALGDEETKQLYETYHVAGSAAALMQMANANVNPWTEAKLNPKNPERGPLLIIDGEKDHTVPWAIANASYKRQSRNPGVTEIVRMPNRGHSLTIDSGWREVAQTALDFVKRFV
;
A
#
# COMPACT_ATOMS: atom_id res chain seq x y z
N MET A 1 7.76 0.82 18.08
CA MET A 1 7.97 -0.65 18.20
C MET A 1 9.37 -0.94 17.72
N ALA A 2 9.99 -2.04 18.14
CA ALA A 2 11.36 -2.30 17.68
C ALA A 2 11.37 -2.59 16.17
N ILE A 3 12.32 -2.02 15.45
CA ILE A 3 12.67 -2.36 14.07
C ILE A 3 13.15 -3.82 14.06
N SER A 4 12.69 -4.63 13.11
CA SER A 4 13.11 -6.04 12.99
C SER A 4 14.57 -6.16 12.56
N GLU A 5 15.16 -7.36 12.71
CA GLU A 5 16.53 -7.60 12.24
C GLU A 5 16.62 -7.44 10.71
N ARG A 6 15.60 -7.92 9.97
CA ARG A 6 15.49 -7.76 8.53
C ARG A 6 15.47 -6.28 8.12
N GLU A 7 14.65 -5.48 8.79
CA GLU A 7 14.56 -4.03 8.52
C GLU A 7 15.86 -3.31 8.86
N SER A 8 16.53 -3.67 9.97
CA SER A 8 17.83 -3.12 10.35
C SER A 8 18.88 -3.40 9.28
N GLN A 9 18.93 -4.63 8.74
CA GLN A 9 19.83 -5.00 7.65
C GLN A 9 19.51 -4.24 6.34
N GLN A 10 18.23 -4.02 6.03
CA GLN A 10 17.82 -3.22 4.88
C GLN A 10 18.26 -1.74 5.02
N ILE A 11 18.11 -1.15 6.21
CA ILE A 11 18.56 0.21 6.51
C ILE A 11 20.09 0.32 6.35
N GLU A 12 20.84 -0.60 6.97
CA GLU A 12 22.30 -0.63 6.87
C GLU A 12 22.78 -0.78 5.40
N LYS A 13 22.15 -1.70 4.64
CA LYS A 13 22.44 -1.88 3.20
C LYS A 13 22.16 -0.61 2.41
N ALA A 14 21.02 0.04 2.65
CA ALA A 14 20.65 1.28 1.96
C ALA A 14 21.64 2.40 2.25
N ASN A 15 21.97 2.64 3.53
CA ASN A 15 22.93 3.67 3.94
C ASN A 15 24.33 3.40 3.38
N ALA A 16 24.82 2.14 3.45
CA ALA A 16 26.12 1.76 2.92
C ALA A 16 26.23 1.90 1.41
N SER A 17 25.13 1.71 0.66
CA SER A 17 25.12 1.84 -0.79
C SER A 17 25.29 3.28 -1.27
N GLY A 18 24.89 4.26 -0.47
CA GLY A 18 24.80 5.66 -0.86
C GLY A 18 23.73 5.97 -1.92
N ASN A 19 22.97 4.97 -2.37
CA ASN A 19 21.87 5.15 -3.32
C ASN A 19 20.66 5.85 -2.67
N THR A 20 19.78 6.43 -3.50
CA THR A 20 18.51 6.97 -3.01
C THR A 20 17.59 5.84 -2.54
N PRO A 21 17.06 5.89 -1.30
CA PRO A 21 16.18 4.85 -0.82
C PRO A 21 14.79 4.95 -1.44
N ILE A 22 14.16 3.79 -1.70
CA ILE A 22 12.74 3.66 -2.05
C ILE A 22 12.09 2.75 -1.01
N VAL A 23 11.14 3.28 -0.24
CA VAL A 23 10.37 2.53 0.76
C VAL A 23 9.06 2.06 0.14
N LEU A 24 8.79 0.76 0.17
CA LEU A 24 7.65 0.09 -0.46
C LEU A 24 6.72 -0.46 0.62
N ILE A 25 5.50 0.09 0.73
CA ILE A 25 4.54 -0.25 1.78
C ILE A 25 3.45 -1.16 1.20
N HIS A 26 3.36 -2.39 1.71
CA HIS A 26 2.38 -3.36 1.25
C HIS A 26 0.95 -3.04 1.72
N GLY A 27 -0.03 -3.67 1.08
CA GLY A 27 -1.44 -3.54 1.41
C GLY A 27 -1.94 -4.64 2.35
N LEU A 28 -3.26 -4.69 2.57
CA LEU A 28 -3.93 -5.82 3.21
C LEU A 28 -3.80 -7.07 2.37
N TRP A 29 -3.82 -8.23 3.03
CA TRP A 29 -3.83 -9.56 2.44
C TRP A 29 -2.56 -10.02 1.74
N VAL A 30 -1.49 -9.24 1.82
CA VAL A 30 -0.14 -9.60 1.34
C VAL A 30 0.91 -9.20 2.37
N LEU A 31 2.14 -9.71 2.23
CA LEU A 31 3.31 -9.39 3.05
C LEU A 31 4.32 -8.53 2.27
N PRO A 32 5.37 -8.01 2.93
CA PRO A 32 6.46 -7.28 2.27
C PRO A 32 7.08 -8.00 1.07
N SER A 33 7.12 -9.34 1.08
CA SER A 33 7.61 -10.17 -0.05
C SER A 33 6.85 -9.95 -1.37
N SER A 34 5.66 -9.36 -1.33
CA SER A 34 4.94 -8.95 -2.54
C SER A 34 5.68 -7.88 -3.36
N TRP A 35 6.70 -7.25 -2.78
CA TRP A 35 7.52 -6.23 -3.40
C TRP A 35 8.90 -6.73 -3.88
N ASP A 36 9.24 -8.02 -3.72
CA ASP A 36 10.58 -8.53 -4.00
C ASP A 36 11.02 -8.23 -5.44
N ASN A 37 10.14 -8.44 -6.42
CA ASN A 37 10.41 -8.11 -7.82
C ASN A 37 10.70 -6.60 -8.04
N TRP A 38 10.01 -5.72 -7.30
CA TRP A 38 10.19 -4.28 -7.37
C TRP A 38 11.51 -3.86 -6.75
N VAL A 39 11.89 -4.45 -5.62
CA VAL A 39 13.19 -4.21 -4.96
C VAL A 39 14.31 -4.57 -5.91
N GLU A 40 14.28 -5.79 -6.48
CA GLU A 40 15.27 -6.22 -7.44
C GLU A 40 15.37 -5.25 -8.66
N TYR A 41 14.23 -4.87 -9.21
CA TYR A 41 14.15 -3.95 -10.32
C TYR A 41 14.74 -2.56 -9.97
N PHE A 42 14.38 -1.99 -8.83
CA PHE A 42 14.89 -0.69 -8.42
C PHE A 42 16.37 -0.72 -8.03
N GLU A 43 16.86 -1.82 -7.48
CA GLU A 43 18.31 -2.00 -7.24
C GLU A 43 19.09 -2.04 -8.56
N GLN A 44 18.57 -2.70 -9.61
CA GLN A 44 19.16 -2.67 -10.96
C GLN A 44 19.18 -1.25 -11.57
N GLU A 45 18.22 -0.41 -11.21
CA GLU A 45 18.12 0.99 -11.63
C GLU A 45 18.92 1.97 -10.73
N GLY A 46 19.69 1.46 -9.74
CA GLY A 46 20.60 2.26 -8.90
C GLY A 46 19.94 2.88 -7.66
N TYR A 47 18.83 2.32 -7.20
CA TYR A 47 18.15 2.71 -5.95
C TYR A 47 18.38 1.67 -4.85
N ALA A 48 18.03 1.99 -3.61
CA ALA A 48 18.03 1.05 -2.50
C ALA A 48 16.59 0.74 -2.08
N GLY A 49 16.10 -0.46 -2.35
CA GLY A 49 14.75 -0.89 -2.00
C GLY A 49 14.63 -1.30 -0.53
N LEU A 50 13.58 -0.82 0.17
CA LEU A 50 13.22 -1.24 1.52
C LEU A 50 11.74 -1.59 1.56
N THR A 51 11.42 -2.67 2.27
CA THR A 51 10.05 -3.18 2.43
C THR A 51 9.70 -3.33 3.90
N PRO A 52 9.30 -2.24 4.59
CA PRO A 52 8.93 -2.31 6.01
C PRO A 52 7.83 -3.33 6.27
N ASP A 53 7.97 -4.04 7.40
CA ASP A 53 6.91 -4.89 7.93
C ASP A 53 5.75 -4.04 8.48
N TRP A 54 4.55 -4.58 8.50
CA TRP A 54 3.62 -4.12 9.50
C TRP A 54 4.02 -4.73 10.85
N PRO A 55 3.82 -4.03 11.95
CA PRO A 55 4.26 -4.51 13.25
C PRO A 55 3.88 -5.97 13.53
N ASP A 56 4.85 -6.79 13.87
CA ASP A 56 4.74 -8.24 14.13
C ASP A 56 4.27 -9.06 12.89
N ASP A 57 4.54 -8.61 11.68
CA ASP A 57 4.31 -9.44 10.50
C ASP A 57 5.26 -10.66 10.52
N PRO A 58 4.77 -11.84 10.13
CA PRO A 58 5.63 -13.00 9.91
C PRO A 58 6.55 -12.80 8.71
N GLU A 59 7.69 -13.50 8.74
CA GLU A 59 8.66 -13.40 7.65
C GLU A 59 8.17 -14.05 6.36
N THR A 60 7.35 -15.09 6.47
CA THR A 60 6.89 -15.89 5.32
C THR A 60 5.38 -16.00 5.25
N VAL A 61 4.88 -16.24 4.03
CA VAL A 61 3.45 -16.49 3.77
C VAL A 61 2.98 -17.76 4.48
N GLU A 62 3.85 -18.77 4.56
CA GLU A 62 3.58 -20.03 5.26
C GLU A 62 3.37 -19.80 6.75
N GLU A 63 4.22 -19.03 7.40
CA GLU A 63 4.08 -18.68 8.82
C GLU A 63 2.82 -17.86 9.07
N ALA A 64 2.53 -16.87 8.19
CA ALA A 64 1.32 -16.08 8.28
C ALA A 64 0.04 -16.91 8.17
N ARG A 65 0.05 -17.94 7.32
CA ARG A 65 -1.07 -18.88 7.16
C ARG A 65 -1.19 -19.85 8.32
N ALA A 66 -0.07 -20.29 8.88
CA ALA A 66 -0.04 -21.16 10.05
C ALA A 66 -0.57 -20.46 11.31
N ASN A 67 -0.33 -19.13 11.43
CA ASN A 67 -0.77 -18.32 12.56
C ASN A 67 -1.38 -17.00 12.10
N PRO A 68 -2.57 -16.98 11.49
CA PRO A 68 -3.18 -15.77 10.94
C PRO A 68 -3.53 -14.72 12.00
N ASP A 69 -3.65 -15.09 13.27
CA ASP A 69 -4.04 -14.16 14.35
C ASP A 69 -2.95 -13.11 14.64
N VAL A 70 -1.69 -13.34 14.28
CA VAL A 70 -0.63 -12.31 14.42
C VAL A 70 -0.89 -11.09 13.53
N LEU A 71 -1.59 -11.28 12.40
CA LEU A 71 -1.98 -10.21 11.48
C LEU A 71 -3.21 -9.43 11.96
N ALA A 72 -3.84 -9.85 13.06
CA ALA A 72 -5.02 -9.17 13.61
C ALA A 72 -4.66 -7.83 14.28
N LYS A 73 -5.67 -6.96 14.43
CA LYS A 73 -5.62 -5.71 15.22
C LYS A 73 -4.59 -4.66 14.75
N LYS A 74 -3.93 -4.82 13.60
CA LYS A 74 -3.03 -3.81 13.03
C LYS A 74 -3.84 -2.56 12.68
N LYS A 75 -3.40 -1.38 13.14
CA LYS A 75 -4.07 -0.09 12.93
C LYS A 75 -3.22 0.82 12.05
N LEU A 76 -3.86 1.73 11.32
CA LEU A 76 -3.19 2.61 10.37
C LEU A 76 -2.09 3.47 11.03
N LYS A 77 -2.39 4.07 12.20
CA LYS A 77 -1.40 4.88 12.91
C LYS A 77 -0.20 4.06 13.35
N GLN A 78 -0.43 2.87 13.88
CA GLN A 78 0.61 1.97 14.33
C GLN A 78 1.56 1.59 13.20
N ILE A 79 1.01 1.27 12.03
CA ILE A 79 1.80 0.92 10.84
C ILE A 79 2.57 2.16 10.33
N ALA A 80 1.90 3.31 10.23
CA ALA A 80 2.54 4.55 9.79
C ALA A 80 3.64 5.03 10.75
N ASP A 81 3.49 4.81 12.05
CA ASP A 81 4.52 5.15 13.05
C ASP A 81 5.72 4.22 12.91
N HIS A 82 5.51 2.93 12.70
CA HIS A 82 6.58 1.97 12.46
C HIS A 82 7.34 2.27 11.15
N THR A 83 6.61 2.52 10.06
CA THR A 83 7.24 2.94 8.79
C THR A 83 8.06 4.22 8.96
N ALA A 84 7.56 5.19 9.74
CA ALA A 84 8.30 6.42 10.03
C ALA A 84 9.57 6.15 10.87
N GLU A 85 9.56 5.15 11.76
CA GLU A 85 10.74 4.72 12.52
C GLU A 85 11.79 4.10 11.59
N VAL A 86 11.40 3.23 10.65
CA VAL A 86 12.29 2.68 9.62
C VAL A 86 12.90 3.81 8.77
N ILE A 87 12.09 4.76 8.29
CA ILE A 87 12.58 5.91 7.52
C ILE A 87 13.55 6.76 8.34
N GLY A 88 13.31 6.90 9.65
CA GLY A 88 14.20 7.62 10.56
C GLY A 88 15.60 7.02 10.72
N GLY A 89 15.81 5.76 10.34
CA GLY A 89 17.11 5.09 10.29
C GLY A 89 17.91 5.34 9.00
N LEU A 90 17.31 5.98 7.99
CA LEU A 90 17.96 6.25 6.71
C LEU A 90 18.76 7.55 6.73
N ASP A 91 19.93 7.55 6.14
CA ASP A 91 20.78 8.74 5.98
C ASP A 91 20.21 9.74 4.95
N LYS A 92 19.42 9.25 4.00
CA LYS A 92 18.75 10.04 2.97
C LYS A 92 17.25 9.89 3.08
N LYS A 93 16.52 10.97 2.86
CA LYS A 93 15.07 10.93 2.78
C LYS A 93 14.63 10.12 1.56
N PRO A 94 13.72 9.15 1.73
CA PRO A 94 13.35 8.22 0.65
C PRO A 94 12.30 8.78 -0.30
N ALA A 95 12.19 8.17 -1.49
CA ALA A 95 10.88 8.07 -2.14
C ALA A 95 10.04 7.00 -1.42
N VAL A 96 8.72 7.21 -1.35
CA VAL A 96 7.81 6.27 -0.69
C VAL A 96 6.72 5.83 -1.66
N MET A 97 6.57 4.54 -1.84
CA MET A 97 5.53 3.96 -2.66
C MET A 97 4.67 3.02 -1.81
N GLY A 98 3.40 2.88 -2.15
CA GLY A 98 2.55 1.94 -1.46
C GLY A 98 1.34 1.54 -2.28
N HIS A 99 0.85 0.32 -2.05
CA HIS A 99 -0.28 -0.27 -2.74
C HIS A 99 -1.48 -0.45 -1.81
N SER A 100 -2.66 -0.13 -2.28
CA SER A 100 -3.92 -0.34 -1.55
C SER A 100 -3.92 0.39 -0.19
N THR A 101 -4.02 -0.31 0.94
CA THR A 101 -3.82 0.27 2.28
C THR A 101 -2.43 0.88 2.40
N GLY A 102 -1.39 0.26 1.82
CA GLY A 102 -0.04 0.83 1.73
C GLY A 102 -0.01 2.14 0.95
N GLY A 103 -0.86 2.31 -0.07
CA GLY A 103 -1.01 3.57 -0.81
C GLY A 103 -1.64 4.69 0.03
N LEU A 104 -2.53 4.36 0.95
CA LEU A 104 -2.99 5.31 1.98
C LEU A 104 -1.86 5.63 2.96
N LEU A 105 -1.13 4.62 3.42
CA LEU A 105 0.00 4.79 4.36
C LEU A 105 1.11 5.65 3.74
N ALA A 106 1.46 5.44 2.47
CA ALA A 106 2.41 6.29 1.74
C ALA A 106 1.98 7.77 1.75
N GLN A 107 0.69 8.05 1.55
CA GLN A 107 0.16 9.41 1.64
C GLN A 107 0.20 9.96 3.08
N LEU A 108 0.01 9.12 4.11
CA LEU A 108 0.17 9.53 5.52
C LEU A 108 1.64 9.84 5.86
N ILE A 109 2.59 9.09 5.31
CA ILE A 109 4.04 9.34 5.46
C ILE A 109 4.42 10.65 4.73
N ALA A 110 3.88 10.88 3.54
CA ALA A 110 4.06 12.13 2.82
C ALA A 110 3.50 13.33 3.59
N ASP A 111 2.33 13.21 4.21
CA ASP A 111 1.74 14.26 5.06
C ASP A 111 2.58 14.59 6.30
N ARG A 112 3.46 13.69 6.71
CA ARG A 112 4.45 13.92 7.79
C ARG A 112 5.76 14.56 7.28
N GLY A 113 5.89 14.82 5.97
CA GLY A 113 7.10 15.37 5.36
C GLY A 113 8.26 14.37 5.26
N LEU A 114 7.98 13.07 5.35
CA LEU A 114 8.98 11.99 5.40
C LEU A 114 9.29 11.35 4.03
N SER A 115 8.81 11.94 2.94
CA SER A 115 9.02 11.43 1.57
C SER A 115 9.43 12.56 0.64
N ASP A 116 10.46 12.34 -0.19
CA ASP A 116 10.88 13.29 -1.23
C ASP A 116 9.99 13.19 -2.48
N ALA A 117 9.49 12.00 -2.78
CA ALA A 117 8.48 11.76 -3.81
C ALA A 117 7.59 10.58 -3.39
N THR A 118 6.29 10.66 -3.66
CA THR A 118 5.34 9.62 -3.22
C THR A 118 4.57 9.04 -4.39
N VAL A 119 4.43 7.72 -4.41
CA VAL A 119 3.55 7.01 -5.36
C VAL A 119 2.52 6.19 -4.59
N ALA A 120 1.25 6.49 -4.81
CA ALA A 120 0.13 5.78 -4.19
C ALA A 120 -0.62 4.98 -5.26
N ILE A 121 -0.46 3.64 -5.23
CA ILE A 121 -1.00 2.70 -6.21
C ILE A 121 -2.31 2.15 -5.69
N ASP A 122 -3.40 2.33 -6.43
CA ASP A 122 -4.76 1.95 -6.02
C ASP A 122 -5.04 2.27 -4.53
N PRO A 123 -4.84 3.54 -4.09
CA PRO A 123 -4.76 3.87 -2.68
C PRO A 123 -6.10 3.74 -1.97
N GLY A 124 -6.09 3.12 -0.78
CA GLY A 124 -7.23 3.11 0.12
C GLY A 124 -7.73 4.53 0.45
N PRO A 125 -9.04 4.70 0.72
CA PRO A 125 -9.64 6.01 0.95
C PRO A 125 -9.24 6.61 2.30
N PHE A 126 -9.02 7.92 2.32
CA PHE A 126 -8.88 8.72 3.54
C PHE A 126 -10.10 9.62 3.76
N ARG A 127 -10.17 10.26 4.92
CA ARG A 127 -11.26 11.17 5.27
C ARG A 127 -11.44 12.29 4.23
N GLY A 128 -12.63 12.33 3.65
CA GLY A 128 -13.01 13.26 2.59
C GLY A 128 -13.06 12.61 1.21
N VAL A 129 -12.56 11.39 1.04
CA VAL A 129 -12.83 10.55 -0.12
C VAL A 129 -14.17 9.87 0.11
N LEU A 130 -15.20 10.29 -0.62
CA LEU A 130 -16.59 9.91 -0.34
C LEU A 130 -17.13 8.74 -1.17
N PRO A 131 -16.66 8.48 -2.42
CA PRO A 131 -17.20 7.40 -3.23
C PRO A 131 -17.15 6.05 -2.51
N LEU A 132 -18.24 5.28 -2.62
CA LEU A 132 -18.38 3.95 -2.06
C LEU A 132 -18.99 3.02 -3.14
N PRO A 133 -18.20 2.60 -4.14
CA PRO A 133 -18.66 1.74 -5.22
C PRO A 133 -19.16 0.39 -4.71
N VAL A 134 -20.12 -0.20 -5.45
CA VAL A 134 -20.69 -1.52 -5.10
C VAL A 134 -19.62 -2.61 -5.12
N SER A 135 -18.67 -2.55 -6.05
CA SER A 135 -17.54 -3.49 -6.10
C SER A 135 -16.69 -3.44 -4.83
N THR A 136 -16.32 -2.25 -4.36
CA THR A 136 -15.58 -2.04 -3.09
C THR A 136 -16.36 -2.61 -1.89
N LEU A 137 -17.66 -2.38 -1.82
CA LEU A 137 -18.51 -2.97 -0.78
C LEU A 137 -18.51 -4.48 -0.82
N ARG A 138 -18.58 -5.08 -2.03
CA ARG A 138 -18.54 -6.54 -2.20
C ARG A 138 -17.19 -7.12 -1.78
N VAL A 139 -16.08 -6.51 -2.16
CA VAL A 139 -14.72 -6.93 -1.73
C VAL A 139 -14.55 -6.82 -0.22
N SER A 140 -15.08 -5.75 0.39
CA SER A 140 -14.96 -5.49 1.83
C SER A 140 -15.95 -6.30 2.68
N ALA A 141 -16.97 -6.89 2.08
CA ALA A 141 -18.05 -7.58 2.80
C ALA A 141 -17.59 -8.72 3.73
N PRO A 142 -16.60 -9.57 3.41
CA PRO A 142 -16.10 -10.58 4.34
C PRO A 142 -15.69 -10.01 5.68
N VAL A 143 -15.13 -8.78 5.67
CA VAL A 143 -14.69 -8.07 6.89
C VAL A 143 -15.84 -7.28 7.51
N LEU A 144 -16.55 -6.46 6.73
CA LEU A 144 -17.45 -5.42 7.26
C LEU A 144 -18.82 -5.94 7.71
N ARG A 145 -19.26 -7.12 7.20
CA ARG A 145 -20.57 -7.70 7.57
C ARG A 145 -20.74 -7.99 9.06
N ASN A 146 -19.64 -8.23 9.76
CA ASN A 146 -19.66 -8.56 11.17
C ASN A 146 -18.77 -7.61 11.97
N PRO A 147 -19.33 -6.72 12.81
CA PRO A 147 -18.56 -5.80 13.66
C PRO A 147 -17.57 -6.51 14.60
N LEU A 148 -17.83 -7.77 14.97
CA LEU A 148 -16.93 -8.56 15.82
C LEU A 148 -15.63 -8.95 15.11
N ASN A 149 -15.57 -8.80 13.78
CA ASN A 149 -14.33 -9.00 13.03
C ASN A 149 -13.24 -7.98 13.35
N ARG A 150 -13.56 -6.84 14.00
CA ARG A 150 -12.59 -5.77 14.30
C ARG A 150 -11.31 -6.26 15.00
N GLY A 151 -11.41 -7.30 15.80
CA GLY A 151 -10.26 -7.89 16.51
C GLY A 151 -9.60 -9.06 15.79
N ARG A 152 -9.95 -9.34 14.54
CA ARG A 152 -9.56 -10.53 13.79
C ARG A 152 -8.72 -10.15 12.56
N ALA A 153 -7.97 -11.15 12.07
CA ALA A 153 -7.51 -11.20 10.70
C ALA A 153 -8.48 -12.04 9.86
N ILE A 154 -8.76 -11.61 8.65
CA ILE A 154 -9.76 -12.25 7.76
C ILE A 154 -9.06 -12.69 6.48
N THR A 155 -9.16 -13.99 6.19
CA THR A 155 -8.70 -14.60 4.94
C THR A 155 -9.79 -14.50 3.89
N LEU A 156 -9.46 -14.11 2.67
CA LEU A 156 -10.37 -14.20 1.53
C LEU A 156 -10.35 -15.62 0.96
N THR A 157 -11.49 -16.09 0.47
CA THR A 157 -11.51 -17.28 -0.39
C THR A 157 -10.89 -16.96 -1.75
N LEU A 158 -10.51 -17.99 -2.53
CA LEU A 158 -10.02 -17.78 -3.90
C LEU A 158 -11.03 -17.01 -4.75
N ASP A 159 -12.34 -17.30 -4.66
CA ASP A 159 -13.38 -16.56 -5.39
C ASP A 159 -13.47 -15.08 -4.97
N GLN A 160 -13.29 -14.79 -3.67
CA GLN A 160 -13.29 -13.41 -3.17
C GLN A 160 -12.02 -12.67 -3.63
N PHE A 161 -10.88 -13.34 -3.62
CA PHE A 161 -9.62 -12.82 -4.14
C PHE A 161 -9.72 -12.61 -5.65
N ASN A 162 -10.23 -13.57 -6.41
CA ASN A 162 -10.46 -13.41 -7.85
C ASN A 162 -11.34 -12.18 -8.13
N TYR A 163 -12.45 -12.03 -7.43
CA TYR A 163 -13.33 -10.88 -7.64
C TYR A 163 -12.63 -9.53 -7.34
N GLY A 164 -11.86 -9.43 -6.26
CA GLY A 164 -11.26 -8.18 -5.80
C GLY A 164 -9.92 -7.85 -6.43
N TRP A 165 -9.10 -8.88 -6.70
CA TRP A 165 -7.71 -8.75 -7.14
C TRP A 165 -7.48 -9.29 -8.55
N GLY A 166 -7.99 -10.49 -8.83
CA GLY A 166 -7.74 -11.24 -10.04
C GLY A 166 -8.71 -10.96 -11.19
N ASN A 167 -9.69 -10.09 -11.01
CA ASN A 167 -10.80 -9.89 -11.99
C ASN A 167 -10.37 -9.41 -13.39
N ALA A 168 -9.14 -8.97 -13.56
CA ALA A 168 -8.55 -8.60 -14.85
C ALA A 168 -7.57 -9.65 -15.40
N LEU A 169 -7.40 -10.78 -14.72
CA LEU A 169 -6.46 -11.86 -15.03
C LEU A 169 -7.17 -13.13 -15.45
N GLY A 170 -6.41 -14.09 -15.99
CA GLY A 170 -6.87 -15.46 -16.16
C GLY A 170 -6.93 -16.24 -14.84
N ASP A 171 -7.75 -17.30 -14.80
CA ASP A 171 -7.96 -18.10 -13.57
C ASP A 171 -6.67 -18.73 -13.05
N GLU A 172 -5.80 -19.18 -13.93
CA GLU A 172 -4.52 -19.82 -13.54
C GLU A 172 -3.58 -18.81 -12.88
N GLU A 173 -3.38 -17.62 -13.46
CA GLU A 173 -2.56 -16.56 -12.88
C GLU A 173 -3.15 -16.09 -11.56
N THR A 174 -4.47 -15.89 -11.48
CA THR A 174 -5.15 -15.51 -10.24
C THR A 174 -4.91 -16.53 -9.13
N LYS A 175 -5.02 -17.83 -9.46
CA LYS A 175 -4.76 -18.91 -8.50
C LYS A 175 -3.30 -18.91 -8.04
N GLN A 176 -2.37 -18.76 -8.97
CA GLN A 176 -0.93 -18.67 -8.64
C GLN A 176 -0.65 -17.50 -7.70
N LEU A 177 -1.20 -16.30 -7.97
CA LEU A 177 -1.01 -15.13 -7.10
C LEU A 177 -1.62 -15.35 -5.70
N TYR A 178 -2.80 -15.97 -5.64
CA TYR A 178 -3.43 -16.33 -4.39
C TYR A 178 -2.58 -17.31 -3.57
N GLU A 179 -2.04 -18.35 -4.21
CA GLU A 179 -1.18 -19.33 -3.57
C GLU A 179 0.17 -18.77 -3.15
N THR A 180 0.72 -17.81 -3.90
CA THR A 180 2.03 -17.22 -3.61
C THR A 180 1.97 -16.13 -2.54
N TYR A 181 0.98 -15.22 -2.60
CA TYR A 181 1.03 -13.98 -1.84
C TYR A 181 -0.07 -13.83 -0.79
N HIS A 182 -1.22 -14.52 -0.96
CA HIS A 182 -2.38 -14.19 -0.13
C HIS A 182 -2.22 -14.68 1.31
N VAL A 183 -2.43 -13.77 2.26
CA VAL A 183 -2.48 -14.03 3.71
C VAL A 183 -3.73 -13.40 4.31
N ALA A 184 -4.01 -13.64 5.58
CA ALA A 184 -5.09 -12.95 6.28
C ALA A 184 -4.80 -11.45 6.41
N GLY A 185 -5.83 -10.62 6.33
CA GLY A 185 -5.72 -9.16 6.48
C GLY A 185 -6.35 -8.65 7.77
N SER A 186 -5.74 -7.62 8.39
CA SER A 186 -6.29 -6.97 9.57
C SER A 186 -7.64 -6.31 9.30
N ALA A 187 -8.69 -6.82 9.92
CA ALA A 187 -10.00 -6.18 9.83
C ALA A 187 -10.02 -4.78 10.48
N ALA A 188 -9.16 -4.52 11.46
CA ALA A 188 -9.09 -3.22 12.11
C ALA A 188 -8.69 -2.12 11.13
N ALA A 189 -7.64 -2.32 10.30
CA ALA A 189 -7.19 -1.34 9.32
C ALA A 189 -8.28 -1.07 8.27
N LEU A 190 -8.92 -2.11 7.73
CA LEU A 190 -10.01 -1.95 6.75
C LEU A 190 -11.22 -1.21 7.35
N MET A 191 -11.62 -1.54 8.57
CA MET A 191 -12.71 -0.85 9.26
C MET A 191 -12.38 0.63 9.55
N GLN A 192 -11.11 0.97 9.82
CA GLN A 192 -10.69 2.36 9.98
C GLN A 192 -10.84 3.16 8.68
N MET A 193 -10.47 2.59 7.53
CA MET A 193 -10.70 3.21 6.21
C MET A 193 -12.20 3.35 5.90
N ALA A 194 -12.99 2.30 6.10
CA ALA A 194 -14.43 2.30 5.85
C ALA A 194 -15.16 3.36 6.71
N ASN A 195 -14.71 3.59 7.94
CA ASN A 195 -15.30 4.56 8.87
C ASN A 195 -14.64 5.94 8.84
N ALA A 196 -13.69 6.19 7.92
CA ALA A 196 -12.90 7.41 7.89
C ALA A 196 -13.74 8.69 7.82
N ASN A 197 -14.86 8.66 7.13
CA ASN A 197 -15.73 9.82 6.94
C ASN A 197 -16.72 10.08 8.09
N VAL A 198 -17.03 9.07 8.90
CA VAL A 198 -17.98 9.19 10.02
C VAL A 198 -17.30 9.28 11.37
N ASN A 199 -16.06 8.84 11.51
CA ASN A 199 -15.28 8.92 12.73
C ASN A 199 -14.46 10.22 12.79
N PRO A 200 -14.75 11.17 13.68
CA PRO A 200 -14.00 12.43 13.79
C PRO A 200 -12.53 12.24 14.23
N TRP A 201 -12.24 11.15 14.94
CA TRP A 201 -10.88 10.78 15.41
C TRP A 201 -10.20 9.74 14.51
N THR A 202 -10.59 9.65 13.24
CA THR A 202 -10.03 8.66 12.31
C THR A 202 -8.52 8.83 12.13
N GLU A 203 -7.80 7.70 12.11
CA GLU A 203 -6.38 7.64 11.77
C GLU A 203 -6.16 7.75 10.24
N ALA A 204 -7.17 7.46 9.43
CA ALA A 204 -7.19 7.68 7.98
C ALA A 204 -7.47 9.16 7.64
N LYS A 205 -6.70 10.07 8.23
CA LYS A 205 -6.83 11.52 8.02
C LYS A 205 -5.46 12.11 7.69
N LEU A 206 -5.41 12.90 6.64
CA LEU A 206 -4.24 13.66 6.23
C LEU A 206 -4.66 15.09 5.84
N ASN A 207 -3.68 15.99 5.75
CA ASN A 207 -3.88 17.36 5.29
C ASN A 207 -3.47 17.50 3.81
N PRO A 208 -4.41 17.48 2.87
CA PRO A 208 -4.08 17.60 1.45
C PRO A 208 -3.37 18.90 1.06
N LYS A 209 -3.36 19.90 1.95
CA LYS A 209 -2.73 21.22 1.72
C LYS A 209 -1.38 21.37 2.41
N ASN A 210 -0.88 20.30 3.05
CA ASN A 210 0.43 20.36 3.70
C ASN A 210 1.54 20.63 2.67
N PRO A 211 2.28 21.75 2.74
CA PRO A 211 3.33 22.05 1.77
C PRO A 211 4.52 21.07 1.86
N GLU A 212 4.70 20.41 3.00
CA GLU A 212 5.80 19.46 3.23
C GLU A 212 5.54 18.08 2.58
N ARG A 213 4.34 17.87 2.01
CA ARG A 213 3.96 16.57 1.41
C ARG A 213 4.88 16.14 0.25
N GLY A 214 5.49 17.08 -0.47
CA GLY A 214 6.24 16.78 -1.69
C GLY A 214 5.36 16.38 -2.90
N PRO A 215 5.98 15.95 -4.01
CA PRO A 215 5.30 15.44 -5.20
C PRO A 215 4.54 14.13 -4.91
N LEU A 216 3.38 13.96 -5.57
CA LEU A 216 2.54 12.75 -5.44
C LEU A 216 2.05 12.29 -6.81
N LEU A 217 2.26 11.02 -7.12
CA LEU A 217 1.59 10.29 -8.19
C LEU A 217 0.56 9.34 -7.59
N ILE A 218 -0.64 9.33 -8.14
CA ILE A 218 -1.63 8.27 -7.92
C ILE A 218 -1.68 7.41 -9.17
N ILE A 219 -1.54 6.09 -9.01
CA ILE A 219 -1.72 5.11 -10.08
C ILE A 219 -3.03 4.37 -9.82
N ASP A 220 -3.86 4.18 -10.84
CA ASP A 220 -5.17 3.52 -10.78
C ASP A 220 -5.25 2.39 -11.81
N GLY A 221 -5.66 1.22 -11.38
CA GLY A 221 -6.01 0.11 -12.26
C GLY A 221 -7.39 0.30 -12.86
N GLU A 222 -7.50 0.35 -14.20
CA GLU A 222 -8.77 0.63 -14.90
C GLU A 222 -9.91 -0.30 -14.49
N LYS A 223 -9.59 -1.57 -14.24
CA LYS A 223 -10.56 -2.63 -13.89
C LYS A 223 -10.58 -2.96 -12.40
N ASP A 224 -9.96 -2.14 -11.55
CA ASP A 224 -9.90 -2.41 -10.12
C ASP A 224 -11.30 -2.45 -9.49
N HIS A 225 -11.65 -3.58 -8.86
CA HIS A 225 -12.88 -3.74 -8.11
C HIS A 225 -12.75 -3.34 -6.64
N THR A 226 -11.53 -3.33 -6.10
CA THR A 226 -11.23 -2.99 -4.69
C THR A 226 -11.19 -1.49 -4.49
N VAL A 227 -10.39 -0.79 -5.30
CA VAL A 227 -10.26 0.68 -5.32
C VAL A 227 -10.54 1.21 -6.73
N PRO A 228 -11.80 1.20 -7.19
CA PRO A 228 -12.13 1.69 -8.53
C PRO A 228 -11.79 3.17 -8.72
N TRP A 229 -11.66 3.57 -9.98
CA TRP A 229 -11.40 4.95 -10.41
C TRP A 229 -12.13 6.03 -9.61
N ALA A 230 -13.38 5.79 -9.22
CA ALA A 230 -14.15 6.76 -8.44
C ALA A 230 -13.45 7.13 -7.12
N ILE A 231 -12.80 6.17 -6.46
CA ILE A 231 -12.04 6.37 -5.21
C ILE A 231 -10.70 7.04 -5.52
N ALA A 232 -9.92 6.50 -6.45
CA ALA A 232 -8.61 7.03 -6.83
C ALA A 232 -8.72 8.48 -7.32
N ASN A 233 -9.68 8.79 -8.20
CA ASN A 233 -9.94 10.14 -8.70
C ASN A 233 -10.44 11.09 -7.60
N ALA A 234 -11.24 10.63 -6.65
CA ALA A 234 -11.65 11.45 -5.51
C ALA A 234 -10.46 11.76 -4.58
N SER A 235 -9.56 10.79 -4.37
CA SER A 235 -8.29 10.99 -3.67
C SER A 235 -7.44 12.03 -4.40
N TYR A 236 -7.24 11.88 -5.71
CA TYR A 236 -6.53 12.85 -6.55
C TYR A 236 -7.12 14.26 -6.43
N LYS A 237 -8.43 14.43 -6.59
CA LYS A 237 -9.10 15.74 -6.46
C LYS A 237 -8.92 16.39 -5.09
N ARG A 238 -8.72 15.60 -4.05
CA ARG A 238 -8.39 16.12 -2.71
C ARG A 238 -6.93 16.54 -2.64
N GLN A 239 -6.04 15.69 -3.10
CA GLN A 239 -4.59 15.90 -3.09
C GLN A 239 -4.14 17.02 -4.05
N SER A 240 -4.82 17.23 -5.18
CA SER A 240 -4.52 18.31 -6.13
C SER A 240 -4.80 19.73 -5.59
N ARG A 241 -5.32 19.83 -4.36
CA ARG A 241 -5.40 21.11 -3.63
C ARG A 241 -4.06 21.52 -3.01
N ASN A 242 -3.08 20.62 -3.03
CA ASN A 242 -1.71 20.91 -2.64
C ASN A 242 -1.05 21.82 -3.67
N PRO A 243 -0.21 22.79 -3.26
CA PRO A 243 0.55 23.60 -4.22
C PRO A 243 1.63 22.81 -4.97
N GLY A 244 2.08 21.68 -4.42
CA GLY A 244 3.06 20.79 -5.04
C GLY A 244 2.47 19.91 -6.14
N VAL A 245 3.35 19.27 -6.90
CA VAL A 245 2.96 18.37 -8.01
C VAL A 245 2.04 17.25 -7.50
N THR A 246 0.92 17.09 -8.20
CA THR A 246 0.01 15.96 -7.98
C THR A 246 -0.48 15.46 -9.33
N GLU A 247 -0.19 14.21 -9.62
CA GLU A 247 -0.53 13.57 -10.89
C GLU A 247 -1.37 12.32 -10.64
N ILE A 248 -2.12 11.88 -11.65
CA ILE A 248 -2.83 10.62 -11.66
C ILE A 248 -2.66 9.95 -13.02
N VAL A 249 -2.33 8.67 -12.99
CA VAL A 249 -2.22 7.82 -14.19
C VAL A 249 -3.16 6.65 -14.04
N ARG A 250 -3.83 6.28 -15.13
CA ARG A 250 -4.70 5.11 -15.18
C ARG A 250 -4.06 4.04 -16.03
N MET A 251 -3.84 2.86 -15.45
CA MET A 251 -3.24 1.71 -16.12
C MET A 251 -4.34 0.92 -16.83
N PRO A 252 -4.33 0.89 -18.18
CA PRO A 252 -5.40 0.23 -18.95
C PRO A 252 -5.41 -1.28 -18.72
N ASN A 253 -6.62 -1.84 -18.63
CA ASN A 253 -6.85 -3.28 -18.42
C ASN A 253 -6.27 -3.90 -17.14
N ARG A 254 -5.82 -3.11 -16.16
CA ARG A 254 -5.24 -3.61 -14.92
C ARG A 254 -6.30 -3.66 -13.80
N GLY A 255 -6.24 -4.69 -12.97
CA GLY A 255 -7.01 -4.84 -11.74
C GLY A 255 -6.18 -4.48 -10.51
N HIS A 256 -6.69 -4.85 -9.32
CA HIS A 256 -6.03 -4.54 -8.04
C HIS A 256 -4.69 -5.27 -7.82
N SER A 257 -4.44 -6.37 -8.54
CA SER A 257 -3.18 -7.12 -8.48
C SER A 257 -2.02 -6.51 -9.27
N LEU A 258 -2.19 -5.31 -9.82
CA LEU A 258 -1.25 -4.69 -10.78
C LEU A 258 0.20 -4.56 -10.25
N THR A 259 0.43 -4.68 -8.94
CA THR A 259 1.78 -4.67 -8.36
C THR A 259 2.45 -6.04 -8.32
N ILE A 260 1.68 -7.13 -8.46
CA ILE A 260 2.18 -8.50 -8.32
C ILE A 260 1.87 -9.41 -9.52
N ASP A 261 0.99 -8.98 -10.44
CA ASP A 261 0.63 -9.76 -11.63
C ASP A 261 1.71 -9.68 -12.72
N SER A 262 1.55 -10.44 -13.79
CA SER A 262 2.53 -10.56 -14.87
C SER A 262 2.91 -9.23 -15.55
N GLY A 263 2.13 -8.18 -15.40
CA GLY A 263 2.42 -6.84 -15.93
C GLY A 263 2.96 -5.85 -14.91
N TRP A 264 3.33 -6.27 -13.70
CA TRP A 264 3.83 -5.41 -12.63
C TRP A 264 4.96 -4.45 -13.08
N ARG A 265 5.80 -4.89 -14.02
CA ARG A 265 6.97 -4.12 -14.47
C ARG A 265 6.58 -2.79 -15.14
N GLU A 266 5.47 -2.75 -15.88
CA GLU A 266 4.96 -1.50 -16.49
C GLU A 266 4.53 -0.50 -15.39
N VAL A 267 3.92 -0.99 -14.34
CA VAL A 267 3.51 -0.17 -13.18
C VAL A 267 4.74 0.35 -12.43
N ALA A 268 5.73 -0.52 -12.22
CA ALA A 268 7.00 -0.17 -11.58
C ALA A 268 7.77 0.88 -12.37
N GLN A 269 7.84 0.74 -13.70
CA GLN A 269 8.48 1.73 -14.58
C GLN A 269 7.75 3.09 -14.50
N THR A 270 6.42 3.09 -14.55
CA THR A 270 5.62 4.32 -14.43
C THR A 270 5.87 5.02 -13.10
N ALA A 271 5.95 4.26 -12.01
CA ALA A 271 6.26 4.79 -10.69
C ALA A 271 7.70 5.36 -10.62
N LEU A 272 8.66 4.64 -11.17
CA LEU A 272 10.07 5.04 -11.19
C LEU A 272 10.30 6.30 -12.05
N ASP A 273 9.67 6.39 -13.22
CA ASP A 273 9.77 7.56 -14.10
C ASP A 273 9.26 8.83 -13.42
N PHE A 274 8.22 8.69 -12.59
CA PHE A 274 7.76 9.82 -11.76
C PHE A 274 8.81 10.18 -10.71
N VAL A 275 9.33 9.21 -9.97
CA VAL A 275 10.29 9.43 -8.88
C VAL A 275 11.59 10.05 -9.40
N LYS A 276 12.14 9.58 -10.54
CA LYS A 276 13.35 10.14 -11.20
C LYS A 276 13.29 11.63 -11.49
N ARG A 277 12.13 12.24 -11.45
CA ARG A 277 11.96 13.70 -11.68
C ARG A 277 12.26 14.53 -10.44
N PHE A 278 12.35 13.91 -9.27
CA PHE A 278 12.40 14.63 -7.99
C PHE A 278 13.52 14.17 -7.05
N VAL A 279 14.09 12.99 -7.29
CA VAL A 279 15.16 12.39 -6.46
C VAL A 279 16.31 11.86 -7.29
#